data_155e059743eba4cc0e55baff09a62531
#
_entry.id   155e059743eba4cc0e55baff09a62531
#
_cell.length_a   1.000
_cell.length_b   1.000
_cell.length_c   1.000
_cell.angle_alpha   90.00
_cell.angle_beta   90.00
_cell.angle_gamma   90.00
#
_symmetry.space_group_name_H-M   'P 1'
#
loop_
_entity.id
_entity.type
_entity.pdbx_description
1 polymer ?
#
loop_
_entity_poly.entity_id
_entity_poly.type
_entity_poly.pdbx_seq_one_letter_code
_entity_poly.pdbx_strand_id
1 'polypeptide(L)'
;MLHEGCVPKELLALLRKLKKEPIFNDFFLVGGTALALQIGHRTSVDIDLFSKNKLRINEIDGYLNQNHSTLYQLLNSQNMIYQVLIEGIKVDFVEHPFELVEPVYYEKEIAYLGKKDIAAMKLHAIETTGNRAKDFIDIYFLLKEITLEEMFECYRKKYSTDNIFNAKRSLSFFDDVPEEGWAEVQIVEQEIKVPVIKSAILSAIQEYNGKCCIHVDRGR
;
A
#
# COMPACT_ATOMS: atom_id res chain seq x y z
N MET A 1 16.64 8.29 0.60
CA MET A 1 16.25 9.40 -0.33
C MET A 1 15.06 8.95 -1.14
N LEU A 2 13.96 9.73 -1.16
CA LEU A 2 12.73 9.36 -1.88
C LEU A 2 12.88 9.52 -3.40
N HIS A 3 12.28 8.58 -4.15
CA HIS A 3 12.21 8.57 -5.62
C HIS A 3 11.08 9.48 -6.12
N GLU A 4 11.21 10.79 -5.96
CA GLU A 4 10.16 11.77 -6.28
C GLU A 4 9.74 11.75 -7.76
N GLY A 5 10.59 11.26 -8.67
CA GLY A 5 10.25 11.09 -10.09
C GLY A 5 9.17 10.03 -10.39
N CYS A 6 8.80 9.20 -9.40
CA CYS A 6 7.77 8.17 -9.54
C CYS A 6 6.35 8.69 -9.25
N VAL A 7 6.21 9.95 -8.87
CA VAL A 7 4.91 10.59 -8.57
C VAL A 7 4.83 11.97 -9.22
N PRO A 8 3.62 12.43 -9.60
CA PRO A 8 3.42 13.78 -10.13
C PRO A 8 3.89 14.87 -9.15
N LYS A 9 4.46 15.95 -9.64
CA LYS A 9 4.91 17.07 -8.81
C LYS A 9 3.75 17.73 -8.05
N GLU A 10 2.60 17.78 -8.68
CA GLU A 10 1.35 18.32 -8.13
C GLU A 10 0.90 17.48 -6.93
N LEU A 11 1.00 16.15 -7.02
CA LEU A 11 0.71 15.23 -5.92
C LEU A 11 1.63 15.48 -4.72
N LEU A 12 2.94 15.63 -4.96
CA LEU A 12 3.89 15.93 -3.87
C LEU A 12 3.62 17.30 -3.24
N ALA A 13 3.27 18.29 -4.04
CA ALA A 13 2.93 19.62 -3.54
C ALA A 13 1.67 19.58 -2.65
N LEU A 14 0.62 18.89 -3.11
CA LEU A 14 -0.61 18.68 -2.33
C LEU A 14 -0.33 17.91 -1.02
N LEU A 15 0.39 16.79 -1.11
CA LEU A 15 0.75 15.98 0.05
C LEU A 15 1.50 16.80 1.11
N ARG A 16 2.52 17.57 0.70
CA ARG A 16 3.27 18.45 1.61
C ARG A 16 2.39 19.55 2.19
N LYS A 17 1.47 20.12 1.40
CA LYS A 17 0.51 21.12 1.88
C LYS A 17 -0.39 20.53 2.96
N LEU A 18 -0.97 19.36 2.73
CA LEU A 18 -1.80 18.67 3.73
C LEU A 18 -1.00 18.36 4.98
N LYS A 19 0.24 17.84 4.85
CA LYS A 19 1.08 17.45 6.00
C LYS A 19 1.57 18.63 6.85
N LYS A 20 1.46 19.87 6.39
CA LYS A 20 1.73 21.07 7.21
C LYS A 20 0.57 21.42 8.14
N GLU A 21 -0.60 20.90 7.90
CA GLU A 21 -1.80 21.22 8.68
C GLU A 21 -1.93 20.29 9.89
N PRO A 22 -2.12 20.84 11.10
CA PRO A 22 -2.19 20.05 12.34
C PRO A 22 -3.25 18.95 12.33
N ILE A 23 -4.37 19.17 11.60
CA ILE A 23 -5.45 18.18 11.48
C ILE A 23 -4.99 16.86 10.85
N PHE A 24 -3.91 16.88 10.04
CA PHE A 24 -3.36 15.70 9.36
C PHE A 24 -2.09 15.15 10.02
N ASN A 25 -1.70 15.60 11.21
CA ASN A 25 -0.49 15.12 11.89
C ASN A 25 -0.51 13.62 12.17
N ASP A 26 -1.69 13.07 12.49
CA ASP A 26 -1.88 11.65 12.82
C ASP A 26 -2.00 10.74 11.58
N PHE A 27 -1.91 11.31 10.39
CA PHE A 27 -1.99 10.57 9.15
C PHE A 27 -0.59 10.26 8.60
N PHE A 28 -0.40 9.05 8.10
CA PHE A 28 0.81 8.59 7.45
C PHE A 28 0.53 8.23 6.01
N LEU A 29 1.42 8.61 5.10
CA LEU A 29 1.35 8.17 3.71
C LEU A 29 1.63 6.67 3.66
N VAL A 30 0.77 5.93 2.96
CA VAL A 30 0.85 4.47 2.80
C VAL A 30 0.63 4.08 1.35
N GLY A 31 0.32 2.82 1.11
CA GLY A 31 -0.09 2.33 -0.19
C GLY A 31 0.98 2.37 -1.27
N GLY A 32 0.52 2.43 -2.51
CA GLY A 32 1.39 2.41 -3.67
C GLY A 32 2.30 3.62 -3.80
N THR A 33 1.82 4.80 -3.39
CA THR A 33 2.59 6.04 -3.47
C THR A 33 3.72 6.06 -2.45
N ALA A 34 3.48 5.61 -1.21
CA ALA A 34 4.54 5.47 -0.23
C ALA A 34 5.61 4.48 -0.68
N LEU A 35 5.19 3.35 -1.29
CA LEU A 35 6.15 2.36 -1.80
C LEU A 35 6.91 2.89 -3.02
N ALA A 36 6.23 3.52 -3.98
CA ALA A 36 6.87 4.10 -5.15
C ALA A 36 7.94 5.13 -4.77
N LEU A 37 7.66 5.97 -3.77
CA LEU A 37 8.64 6.92 -3.23
C LEU A 37 9.85 6.22 -2.58
N GLN A 38 9.66 5.06 -1.94
CA GLN A 38 10.75 4.34 -1.25
C GLN A 38 11.64 3.54 -2.19
N ILE A 39 11.09 2.86 -3.19
CA ILE A 39 11.85 1.91 -4.04
C ILE A 39 11.86 2.25 -5.53
N GLY A 40 11.10 3.24 -5.98
CA GLY A 40 11.17 3.76 -7.34
C GLY A 40 10.71 2.79 -8.45
N HIS A 41 9.88 1.82 -8.13
CA HIS A 41 9.56 0.69 -9.01
C HIS A 41 8.49 0.95 -10.07
N ARG A 42 7.54 1.85 -9.79
CA ARG A 42 6.45 2.24 -10.70
C ARG A 42 5.95 3.65 -10.42
N THR A 43 5.17 4.20 -11.33
CA THR A 43 4.45 5.44 -11.07
C THR A 43 3.26 5.22 -10.13
N SER A 44 2.91 6.26 -9.36
CA SER A 44 1.72 6.28 -8.51
C SER A 44 1.10 7.67 -8.49
N VAL A 45 -0.24 7.74 -8.49
CA VAL A 45 -1.01 8.98 -8.71
C VAL A 45 -2.06 9.27 -7.63
N ASP A 46 -2.20 8.38 -6.65
CA ASP A 46 -3.15 8.51 -5.55
C ASP A 46 -2.42 8.86 -4.24
N ILE A 47 -3.10 9.51 -3.30
CA ILE A 47 -2.60 9.76 -1.95
C ILE A 47 -3.43 8.92 -0.97
N ASP A 48 -2.82 7.92 -0.34
CA ASP A 48 -3.41 7.11 0.73
C ASP A 48 -2.88 7.61 2.08
N LEU A 49 -3.72 8.25 2.89
CA LEU A 49 -3.40 8.78 4.21
C LEU A 49 -4.13 7.98 5.29
N PHE A 50 -3.39 7.16 6.03
CA PHE A 50 -3.96 6.29 7.05
C PHE A 50 -3.62 6.79 8.45
N SER A 51 -4.61 6.69 9.36
CA SER A 51 -4.47 7.03 10.78
C SER A 51 -4.93 5.87 11.66
N LYS A 52 -4.28 5.67 12.80
CA LYS A 52 -4.77 4.75 13.85
C LYS A 52 -5.97 5.31 14.59
N ASN A 53 -6.17 6.63 14.55
CA ASN A 53 -7.22 7.33 15.22
C ASN A 53 -8.51 7.36 14.37
N LYS A 54 -9.65 7.51 15.04
CA LYS A 54 -10.93 7.74 14.37
C LYS A 54 -10.87 8.93 13.43
N LEU A 55 -11.49 8.81 12.27
CA LEU A 55 -11.60 9.90 11.31
C LEU A 55 -12.49 11.02 11.86
N ARG A 56 -11.94 12.22 11.90
CA ARG A 56 -12.67 13.45 12.24
C ARG A 56 -13.23 14.07 10.96
N ILE A 57 -14.18 13.35 10.32
CA ILE A 57 -14.69 13.68 8.97
C ILE A 57 -15.15 15.12 8.87
N ASN A 58 -15.92 15.62 9.86
CA ASN A 58 -16.44 17.00 9.84
C ASN A 58 -15.31 18.05 9.85
N GLU A 59 -14.21 17.79 10.55
CA GLU A 59 -13.06 18.70 10.59
C GLU A 59 -12.29 18.65 9.27
N ILE A 60 -12.09 17.45 8.71
CA ILE A 60 -11.45 17.25 7.39
C ILE A 60 -12.26 17.95 6.31
N ASP A 61 -13.56 17.69 6.26
CA ASP A 61 -14.48 18.31 5.30
C ASP A 61 -14.50 19.85 5.42
N GLY A 62 -14.59 20.35 6.66
CA GLY A 62 -14.53 21.79 6.94
C GLY A 62 -13.23 22.43 6.44
N TYR A 63 -12.08 21.80 6.69
CA TYR A 63 -10.79 22.26 6.18
C TYR A 63 -10.75 22.27 4.64
N LEU A 64 -11.18 21.18 4.00
CA LEU A 64 -11.16 21.04 2.54
C LEU A 64 -12.09 22.07 1.87
N ASN A 65 -13.28 22.29 2.41
CA ASN A 65 -14.20 23.29 1.91
C ASN A 65 -13.64 24.72 2.02
N GLN A 66 -12.91 25.03 3.07
CA GLN A 66 -12.30 26.35 3.25
C GLN A 66 -11.09 26.60 2.33
N ASN A 67 -10.26 25.56 2.13
CA ASN A 67 -8.97 25.71 1.47
C ASN A 67 -8.93 25.21 0.00
N HIS A 68 -9.92 24.42 -0.41
CA HIS A 68 -10.00 23.79 -1.73
C HIS A 68 -11.42 23.82 -2.33
N SER A 69 -12.29 24.75 -1.91
CA SER A 69 -13.73 24.75 -2.20
C SER A 69 -14.11 24.61 -3.68
N THR A 70 -13.31 25.13 -4.60
CA THR A 70 -13.57 25.05 -6.05
C THR A 70 -13.00 23.80 -6.72
N LEU A 71 -12.11 23.08 -6.05
CA LEU A 71 -11.33 21.94 -6.60
C LEU A 71 -11.47 20.68 -5.74
N TYR A 72 -12.42 20.69 -4.83
CA TYR A 72 -12.70 19.60 -3.93
C TYR A 72 -14.01 18.89 -4.30
N GLN A 73 -13.99 17.57 -4.38
CA GLN A 73 -15.16 16.73 -4.62
C GLN A 73 -15.13 15.52 -3.69
N LEU A 74 -16.22 15.31 -2.94
CA LEU A 74 -16.42 14.08 -2.18
C LEU A 74 -16.74 12.92 -3.14
N LEU A 75 -15.98 11.83 -3.03
CA LEU A 75 -16.19 10.61 -3.82
C LEU A 75 -16.93 9.54 -3.00
N ASN A 76 -16.53 9.34 -1.75
CA ASN A 76 -17.11 8.36 -0.85
C ASN A 76 -16.91 8.75 0.62
N SER A 77 -17.91 8.50 1.46
CA SER A 77 -17.82 8.67 2.90
C SER A 77 -18.59 7.54 3.58
N GLN A 78 -17.97 6.40 3.76
CA GLN A 78 -18.57 5.22 4.39
C GLN A 78 -17.60 4.53 5.33
N ASN A 79 -18.12 4.07 6.47
CA ASN A 79 -17.36 3.33 7.46
C ASN A 79 -16.10 4.09 7.93
N MET A 80 -14.93 3.49 7.72
CA MET A 80 -13.61 3.99 8.13
C MET A 80 -12.87 4.71 6.99
N ILE A 81 -13.56 5.10 5.90
CA ILE A 81 -12.95 5.66 4.69
C ILE A 81 -13.66 6.96 4.30
N TYR A 82 -12.86 7.99 4.06
CA TYR A 82 -13.29 9.26 3.50
C TYR A 82 -12.45 9.56 2.27
N GLN A 83 -13.04 9.41 1.07
CA GLN A 83 -12.37 9.53 -0.23
C GLN A 83 -12.79 10.80 -0.92
N VAL A 84 -11.81 11.54 -1.39
CA VAL A 84 -12.02 12.84 -2.03
C VAL A 84 -11.15 12.99 -3.27
N LEU A 85 -11.58 13.86 -4.16
CA LEU A 85 -10.75 14.38 -5.24
C LEU A 85 -10.37 15.83 -4.88
N ILE A 86 -9.09 16.12 -4.76
CA ILE A 86 -8.57 17.45 -4.46
C ILE A 86 -7.65 17.87 -5.61
N GLU A 87 -7.98 18.96 -6.31
CA GLU A 87 -7.18 19.45 -7.44
C GLU A 87 -6.95 18.37 -8.53
N GLY A 88 -7.92 17.44 -8.70
CA GLY A 88 -7.83 16.31 -9.63
C GLY A 88 -7.04 15.11 -9.09
N ILE A 89 -6.52 15.17 -7.87
CA ILE A 89 -5.79 14.08 -7.21
C ILE A 89 -6.71 13.36 -6.24
N LYS A 90 -6.79 12.03 -6.36
CA LYS A 90 -7.53 11.20 -5.42
C LYS A 90 -6.78 11.10 -4.10
N VAL A 91 -7.48 11.41 -3.00
CA VAL A 91 -6.96 11.34 -1.64
C VAL A 91 -7.90 10.48 -0.80
N ASP A 92 -7.36 9.41 -0.22
CA ASP A 92 -8.08 8.52 0.67
C ASP A 92 -7.60 8.77 2.10
N PHE A 93 -8.50 9.24 2.97
CA PHE A 93 -8.31 9.27 4.41
C PHE A 93 -8.93 8.02 5.00
N VAL A 94 -8.12 7.21 5.70
CA VAL A 94 -8.58 5.90 6.19
C VAL A 94 -8.26 5.74 7.67
N GLU A 95 -9.28 5.35 8.44
CA GLU A 95 -9.10 4.84 9.81
C GLU A 95 -8.55 3.42 9.72
N HIS A 96 -7.34 3.21 10.25
CA HIS A 96 -6.63 1.93 10.19
C HIS A 96 -6.05 1.59 11.57
N PRO A 97 -6.88 1.11 12.50
CA PRO A 97 -6.53 0.95 13.91
C PRO A 97 -5.67 -0.30 14.18
N PHE A 98 -4.78 -0.63 13.27
CA PHE A 98 -3.85 -1.76 13.40
C PHE A 98 -2.48 -1.32 13.87
N GLU A 99 -1.75 -2.24 14.51
CA GLU A 99 -0.41 -1.97 14.99
C GLU A 99 0.57 -1.73 13.85
N LEU A 100 1.56 -0.88 14.12
CA LEU A 100 2.67 -0.67 13.20
C LEU A 100 3.67 -1.80 13.35
N VAL A 101 4.19 -2.29 12.23
CA VAL A 101 5.21 -3.34 12.20
C VAL A 101 6.58 -2.74 12.52
N GLU A 102 6.82 -1.54 12.00
CA GLU A 102 8.04 -0.78 12.20
C GLU A 102 7.75 0.71 12.49
N PRO A 103 8.72 1.50 12.95
CA PRO A 103 8.52 2.93 13.21
C PRO A 103 8.12 3.70 11.95
N VAL A 104 7.39 4.80 12.14
CA VAL A 104 7.07 5.74 11.06
C VAL A 104 8.34 6.43 10.58
N TYR A 105 8.50 6.56 9.28
CA TYR A 105 9.59 7.29 8.66
C TYR A 105 9.19 8.72 8.33
N TYR A 106 10.16 9.62 8.39
CA TYR A 106 9.98 11.04 8.11
C TYR A 106 11.07 11.52 7.14
N GLU A 107 10.68 12.01 5.98
CA GLU A 107 11.60 12.63 5.01
C GLU A 107 10.88 13.76 4.27
N LYS A 108 11.53 14.93 4.17
CA LYS A 108 11.03 16.10 3.42
C LYS A 108 9.58 16.47 3.76
N GLU A 109 9.27 16.58 5.04
CA GLU A 109 7.93 16.90 5.57
C GLU A 109 6.86 15.80 5.37
N ILE A 110 7.20 14.65 4.81
CA ILE A 110 6.30 13.53 4.62
C ILE A 110 6.54 12.48 5.70
N ALA A 111 5.49 12.14 6.44
CA ALA A 111 5.46 10.99 7.34
C ALA A 111 4.89 9.80 6.56
N TYR A 112 5.59 8.67 6.51
CA TYR A 112 5.17 7.49 5.74
C TYR A 112 5.47 6.18 6.44
N LEU A 113 4.70 5.15 6.15
CA LEU A 113 4.96 3.81 6.66
C LEU A 113 6.03 3.10 5.82
N GLY A 114 6.83 2.29 6.50
CA GLY A 114 7.90 1.54 5.88
C GLY A 114 7.43 0.32 5.06
N LYS A 115 8.38 -0.30 4.38
CA LYS A 115 8.12 -1.42 3.45
C LYS A 115 7.48 -2.62 4.11
N LYS A 116 7.79 -2.91 5.38
CA LYS A 116 7.22 -4.05 6.12
C LYS A 116 5.74 -3.85 6.42
N ASP A 117 5.35 -2.65 6.84
CA ASP A 117 3.93 -2.30 6.99
C ASP A 117 3.18 -2.37 5.67
N ILE A 118 3.77 -1.80 4.60
CA ILE A 118 3.16 -1.81 3.26
C ILE A 118 3.05 -3.24 2.73
N ALA A 119 4.04 -4.12 2.94
CA ALA A 119 3.97 -5.53 2.55
C ALA A 119 2.79 -6.24 3.20
N ALA A 120 2.60 -6.08 4.51
CA ALA A 120 1.45 -6.63 5.23
C ALA A 120 0.13 -6.09 4.68
N MET A 121 0.06 -4.80 4.40
CA MET A 121 -1.15 -4.15 3.83
C MET A 121 -1.44 -4.63 2.40
N LYS A 122 -0.42 -4.89 1.58
CA LYS A 122 -0.58 -5.45 0.22
C LYS A 122 -1.07 -6.89 0.25
N LEU A 123 -0.55 -7.72 1.15
CA LEU A 123 -1.08 -9.07 1.38
C LEU A 123 -2.56 -9.04 1.77
N HIS A 124 -2.95 -8.13 2.67
CA HIS A 124 -4.34 -7.96 3.08
C HIS A 124 -5.23 -7.46 1.93
N ALA A 125 -4.75 -6.53 1.13
CA ALA A 125 -5.49 -6.05 -0.04
C ALA A 125 -5.71 -7.16 -1.07
N ILE A 126 -4.71 -8.01 -1.34
CA ILE A 126 -4.82 -9.17 -2.22
C ILE A 126 -5.80 -10.20 -1.64
N GLU A 127 -5.76 -10.46 -0.33
CA GLU A 127 -6.70 -11.37 0.34
C GLU A 127 -8.15 -10.90 0.22
N THR A 128 -8.39 -9.61 0.36
CA THR A 128 -9.75 -9.04 0.44
C THR A 128 -10.36 -8.72 -0.92
N THR A 129 -9.57 -8.28 -1.88
CA THR A 129 -10.05 -7.89 -3.22
C THR A 129 -9.45 -8.72 -4.35
N GLY A 130 -8.14 -9.00 -4.33
CA GLY A 130 -7.44 -9.89 -5.27
C GLY A 130 -7.43 -9.49 -6.75
N ASN A 131 -8.05 -8.37 -7.12
CA ASN A 131 -8.33 -7.98 -8.51
C ASN A 131 -7.49 -6.80 -9.01
N ARG A 132 -6.52 -6.31 -8.25
CA ARG A 132 -5.71 -5.14 -8.59
C ARG A 132 -4.27 -5.53 -8.92
N ALA A 133 -3.89 -5.45 -10.19
CA ALA A 133 -2.54 -5.76 -10.68
C ALA A 133 -1.43 -5.03 -9.91
N LYS A 134 -1.67 -3.76 -9.54
CA LYS A 134 -0.70 -2.94 -8.81
C LYS A 134 -0.27 -3.56 -7.47
N ASP A 135 -1.14 -4.32 -6.80
CA ASP A 135 -0.80 -4.93 -5.51
C ASP A 135 0.15 -6.13 -5.71
N PHE A 136 -0.04 -6.94 -6.75
CA PHE A 136 0.88 -8.02 -7.12
C PHE A 136 2.22 -7.49 -7.62
N ILE A 137 2.21 -6.40 -8.39
CA ILE A 137 3.43 -5.72 -8.85
C ILE A 137 4.22 -5.21 -7.63
N ASP A 138 3.55 -4.57 -6.68
CA ASP A 138 4.16 -4.09 -5.45
C ASP A 138 4.78 -5.24 -4.64
N ILE A 139 4.08 -6.39 -4.51
CA ILE A 139 4.61 -7.60 -3.86
C ILE A 139 5.86 -8.13 -4.60
N TYR A 140 5.83 -8.19 -5.93
CA TYR A 140 6.98 -8.64 -6.72
C TYR A 140 8.24 -7.81 -6.43
N PHE A 141 8.12 -6.49 -6.40
CA PHE A 141 9.27 -5.63 -6.09
C PHE A 141 9.69 -5.71 -4.63
N LEU A 142 8.74 -5.86 -3.71
CA LEU A 142 9.05 -6.09 -2.30
C LEU A 142 9.80 -7.41 -2.08
N LEU A 143 9.51 -8.47 -2.86
CA LEU A 143 10.23 -9.76 -2.79
C LEU A 143 11.72 -9.65 -3.16
N LYS A 144 12.15 -8.58 -3.83
CA LYS A 144 13.57 -8.31 -4.07
C LYS A 144 14.32 -7.86 -2.81
N GLU A 145 13.60 -7.42 -1.77
CA GLU A 145 14.18 -6.85 -0.54
C GLU A 145 13.75 -7.58 0.74
N ILE A 146 12.57 -8.18 0.75
CA ILE A 146 11.96 -8.83 1.92
C ILE A 146 11.47 -10.20 1.50
N THR A 147 11.80 -11.25 2.23
CA THR A 147 11.33 -12.60 1.93
C THR A 147 9.82 -12.72 2.15
N LEU A 148 9.17 -13.67 1.46
CA LEU A 148 7.73 -13.92 1.66
C LEU A 148 7.43 -14.36 3.10
N GLU A 149 8.35 -15.08 3.73
CA GLU A 149 8.27 -15.47 5.14
C GLU A 149 8.19 -14.24 6.05
N GLU A 150 9.11 -13.29 5.89
CA GLU A 150 9.08 -12.01 6.63
C GLU A 150 7.81 -11.21 6.36
N MET A 151 7.31 -11.19 5.12
CA MET A 151 6.04 -10.52 4.79
C MET A 151 4.86 -11.14 5.55
N PHE A 152 4.80 -12.48 5.64
CA PHE A 152 3.76 -13.16 6.43
C PHE A 152 3.91 -12.91 7.93
N GLU A 153 5.13 -12.81 8.46
CA GLU A 153 5.35 -12.40 9.85
C GLU A 153 4.86 -10.98 10.11
N CYS A 154 5.15 -10.04 9.19
CA CYS A 154 4.63 -8.68 9.25
C CYS A 154 3.11 -8.65 9.20
N TYR A 155 2.49 -9.48 8.35
CA TYR A 155 1.05 -9.62 8.26
C TYR A 155 0.44 -10.13 9.58
N ARG A 156 0.99 -11.22 10.16
CA ARG A 156 0.54 -11.75 11.46
C ARG A 156 0.61 -10.70 12.55
N LYS A 157 1.75 -10.02 12.65
CA LYS A 157 1.95 -8.96 13.65
C LYS A 157 0.95 -7.82 13.48
N LYS A 158 0.80 -7.31 12.25
CA LYS A 158 -0.05 -6.15 11.97
C LYS A 158 -1.52 -6.42 12.23
N TYR A 159 -2.01 -7.57 11.82
CA TYR A 159 -3.44 -7.93 11.91
C TYR A 159 -3.76 -8.85 13.09
N SER A 160 -2.79 -9.12 13.98
CA SER A 160 -2.95 -9.96 15.18
C SER A 160 -3.59 -11.30 14.85
N THR A 161 -3.10 -11.99 13.82
CA THR A 161 -3.62 -13.27 13.33
C THR A 161 -2.50 -14.25 13.01
N ASP A 162 -2.69 -15.52 13.37
CA ASP A 162 -1.78 -16.59 12.95
C ASP A 162 -2.18 -17.21 11.61
N ASN A 163 -3.40 -16.92 11.15
CA ASN A 163 -3.94 -17.50 9.93
C ASN A 163 -3.54 -16.67 8.69
N ILE A 164 -2.63 -17.22 7.90
CA ILE A 164 -2.20 -16.64 6.60
C ILE A 164 -2.75 -17.43 5.41
N PHE A 165 -3.63 -18.41 5.65
CA PHE A 165 -4.07 -19.33 4.59
C PHE A 165 -4.70 -18.60 3.43
N ASN A 166 -5.64 -17.69 3.70
CA ASN A 166 -6.32 -16.93 2.65
C ASN A 166 -5.36 -15.97 1.94
N ALA A 167 -4.54 -15.22 2.67
CA ALA A 167 -3.55 -14.32 2.07
C ALA A 167 -2.60 -15.09 1.12
N LYS A 168 -2.09 -16.26 1.56
CA LYS A 168 -1.24 -17.12 0.73
C LYS A 168 -1.98 -17.68 -0.49
N ARG A 169 -3.24 -18.12 -0.32
CA ARG A 169 -4.06 -18.64 -1.42
C ARG A 169 -4.34 -17.55 -2.45
N SER A 170 -4.80 -16.39 -2.01
CA SER A 170 -5.12 -15.27 -2.91
C SER A 170 -3.88 -14.77 -3.64
N LEU A 171 -2.70 -14.78 -2.99
CA LEU A 171 -1.44 -14.40 -3.61
C LEU A 171 -1.04 -15.32 -4.79
N SER A 172 -1.51 -16.56 -4.82
CA SER A 172 -1.27 -17.52 -5.91
C SER A 172 -2.32 -17.47 -7.03
N PHE A 173 -3.35 -16.63 -6.89
CA PHE A 173 -4.48 -16.59 -7.82
C PHE A 173 -4.53 -15.24 -8.55
N PHE A 174 -4.36 -15.25 -9.86
CA PHE A 174 -4.25 -14.05 -10.69
C PHE A 174 -5.41 -13.86 -11.67
N ASP A 175 -6.35 -14.82 -11.72
CA ASP A 175 -7.38 -14.85 -12.76
C ASP A 175 -8.44 -13.77 -12.57
N ASP A 176 -8.60 -13.26 -11.34
CA ASP A 176 -9.50 -12.14 -11.06
C ASP A 176 -8.93 -10.77 -11.47
N VAL A 177 -7.66 -10.72 -11.89
CA VAL A 177 -7.02 -9.47 -12.30
C VAL A 177 -7.21 -9.27 -13.81
N PRO A 178 -7.97 -8.24 -14.25
CA PRO A 178 -8.17 -7.95 -15.67
C PRO A 178 -6.83 -7.69 -16.39
N GLU A 179 -6.73 -8.09 -17.66
CA GLU A 179 -5.51 -7.85 -18.45
C GLU A 179 -5.20 -6.37 -18.58
N GLU A 180 -6.21 -5.53 -18.73
CA GLU A 180 -6.08 -4.07 -18.78
C GLU A 180 -5.45 -3.53 -17.51
N GLY A 181 -5.82 -4.08 -16.34
CA GLY A 181 -5.26 -3.69 -15.06
C GLY A 181 -3.74 -3.89 -14.95
N TRP A 182 -3.19 -4.91 -15.63
CA TRP A 182 -1.74 -5.10 -15.73
C TRP A 182 -1.10 -4.08 -16.68
N ALA A 183 -1.77 -3.76 -17.78
CA ALA A 183 -1.25 -2.85 -18.81
C ALA A 183 -1.24 -1.37 -18.35
N GLU A 184 -2.15 -0.99 -17.46
CA GLU A 184 -2.27 0.37 -16.95
C GLU A 184 -1.13 0.76 -15.99
N VAL A 185 -0.45 -0.21 -15.37
CA VAL A 185 0.62 0.08 -14.41
C VAL A 185 1.93 0.39 -15.11
N GLN A 186 2.41 1.61 -14.95
CA GLN A 186 3.70 2.06 -15.51
C GLN A 186 4.85 1.65 -14.59
N ILE A 187 5.47 0.52 -14.90
CA ILE A 187 6.68 0.03 -14.22
C ILE A 187 7.90 0.78 -14.76
N VAL A 188 8.81 1.21 -13.88
CA VAL A 188 10.03 1.94 -14.26
C VAL A 188 10.98 1.05 -15.05
N GLU A 189 11.17 -0.19 -14.62
CA GLU A 189 11.91 -1.23 -15.36
C GLU A 189 11.00 -1.83 -16.46
N GLN A 190 10.88 -1.17 -17.61
CA GLN A 190 9.92 -1.51 -18.68
C GLN A 190 10.07 -2.93 -19.27
N GLU A 191 11.20 -3.59 -19.04
CA GLU A 191 11.46 -4.95 -19.53
C GLU A 191 10.74 -6.04 -18.71
N ILE A 192 10.24 -5.71 -17.52
CA ILE A 192 9.57 -6.67 -16.64
C ILE A 192 8.15 -6.94 -17.16
N LYS A 193 7.94 -8.19 -17.59
CA LYS A 193 6.66 -8.65 -18.13
C LYS A 193 5.82 -9.36 -17.06
N VAL A 194 4.51 -9.32 -17.20
CA VAL A 194 3.55 -9.97 -16.29
C VAL A 194 3.88 -11.43 -15.97
N PRO A 195 4.26 -12.31 -16.93
CA PRO A 195 4.63 -13.69 -16.62
C PRO A 195 5.82 -13.80 -15.66
N VAL A 196 6.77 -12.86 -15.69
CA VAL A 196 7.92 -12.84 -14.78
C VAL A 196 7.45 -12.51 -13.37
N ILE A 197 6.55 -11.54 -13.22
CA ILE A 197 5.96 -11.17 -11.92
C ILE A 197 5.23 -12.36 -11.30
N LYS A 198 4.30 -12.98 -12.07
CA LYS A 198 3.55 -14.15 -11.63
C LYS A 198 4.46 -15.31 -11.24
N SER A 199 5.45 -15.63 -12.07
CA SER A 199 6.41 -16.72 -11.81
C SER A 199 7.22 -16.48 -10.54
N ALA A 200 7.71 -15.26 -10.32
CA ALA A 200 8.48 -14.92 -9.13
C ALA A 200 7.65 -15.06 -7.84
N ILE A 201 6.40 -14.62 -7.84
CA ILE A 201 5.50 -14.76 -6.70
C ILE A 201 5.22 -16.25 -6.42
N LEU A 202 4.94 -17.06 -7.46
CA LEU A 202 4.72 -18.50 -7.29
C LEU A 202 5.97 -19.22 -6.77
N SER A 203 7.15 -18.84 -7.24
CA SER A 203 8.42 -19.40 -6.75
C SER A 203 8.62 -19.06 -5.26
N ALA A 204 8.35 -17.83 -4.84
CA ALA A 204 8.45 -17.44 -3.44
C ALA A 204 7.48 -18.25 -2.54
N ILE A 205 6.26 -18.54 -3.03
CA ILE A 205 5.29 -19.39 -2.32
C ILE A 205 5.81 -20.84 -2.21
N GLN A 206 6.41 -21.38 -3.27
CA GLN A 206 6.99 -22.73 -3.24
C GLN A 206 8.14 -22.84 -2.26
N GLU A 207 9.06 -21.86 -2.25
CA GLU A 207 10.15 -21.77 -1.28
C GLU A 207 9.65 -21.72 0.16
N TYR A 208 8.65 -20.87 0.43
CA TYR A 208 8.01 -20.78 1.74
C TYR A 208 7.42 -22.13 2.18
N ASN A 209 6.68 -22.83 1.30
CA ASN A 209 6.08 -24.13 1.59
C ASN A 209 7.15 -25.19 1.84
N GLY A 210 8.24 -25.20 1.07
CA GLY A 210 9.36 -26.13 1.25
C GLY A 210 10.05 -25.98 2.61
N LYS A 211 10.24 -24.76 3.09
CA LYS A 211 10.79 -24.49 4.43
C LYS A 211 9.87 -24.99 5.55
N CYS A 212 8.55 -24.79 5.41
CA CYS A 212 7.58 -25.26 6.40
C CYS A 212 7.60 -26.80 6.55
N CYS A 213 7.78 -27.55 5.46
CA CYS A 213 7.87 -29.03 5.52
C CYS A 213 9.13 -29.51 6.28
N ILE A 214 10.26 -28.84 6.12
CA ILE A 214 11.53 -29.21 6.78
C ILE A 214 11.47 -29.01 8.31
N HIS A 215 10.72 -28.03 8.78
CA HIS A 215 10.58 -27.77 10.23
C HIS A 215 9.67 -28.79 10.93
N VAL A 216 8.70 -29.39 10.23
CA VAL A 216 7.82 -30.43 10.78
C VAL A 216 8.57 -31.75 10.99
N ASP A 217 9.52 -32.09 10.09
CA ASP A 217 10.30 -33.35 10.17
C ASP A 217 11.40 -33.34 11.25
N ARG A 218 11.83 -32.19 11.72
CA ARG A 218 12.86 -32.06 12.78
C ARG A 218 12.30 -32.04 14.20
N GLY A 219 10.98 -32.06 14.35
CA GLY A 219 10.26 -32.04 15.63
C GLY A 219 9.67 -33.41 16.06
N ARG A 220 10.09 -34.51 15.40
CA ARG A 220 9.74 -35.88 15.80
C ARG A 220 10.93 -36.66 16.31
#